data_e799f142865c629083fb9d7c9b7652dc
#
_entry.id   e799f142865c629083fb9d7c9b7652dc
#
_cell.length_a   1.000
_cell.length_b   1.000
_cell.length_c   1.000
_cell.angle_alpha   90.00
_cell.angle_beta   90.00
_cell.angle_gamma   90.00
#
_symmetry.space_group_name_H-M   'P 1'
#
loop_
_entity.id
_entity.type
_entity.pdbx_description
1 polymer ?
#
loop_
_entity_poly.entity_id
_entity_poly.type
_entity_poly.pdbx_seq_one_letter_code
_entity_poly.pdbx_strand_id
1 'polypeptide(L)'
;MCPINDAAGGEAFASELLDGADPPDAIAAMSDELALGALRAAARAGLAIPDVVAVTGWDDSDAAGPAGLTTLAQSLREQGARCARVALGRSADTPAGEEWQVVVRTTTRRPN
;
A
#
# COMPACT_ATOMS: atom_id res chain seq x y z
N MET A 1 -4.13 -20.27 5.43
CA MET A 1 -2.69 -20.05 5.22
C MET A 1 -2.40 -18.57 5.40
N CYS A 2 -1.49 -18.22 6.29
CA CYS A 2 -1.11 -16.82 6.49
C CYS A 2 -0.29 -16.37 5.28
N PRO A 3 -0.69 -15.31 4.57
CA PRO A 3 0.10 -14.80 3.47
C PRO A 3 1.45 -14.31 3.97
N ILE A 4 2.48 -14.61 3.22
CA ILE A 4 3.79 -14.03 3.46
C ILE A 4 3.72 -12.57 2.98
N ASN A 5 4.10 -11.64 3.84
CA ASN A 5 4.08 -10.21 3.54
C ASN A 5 5.29 -9.83 2.65
N ASP A 6 5.28 -10.34 1.44
CA ASP A 6 6.27 -10.04 0.42
C ASP A 6 5.63 -9.93 -0.98
N ALA A 7 6.40 -9.55 -1.97
CA ALA A 7 5.91 -9.38 -3.33
C ALA A 7 5.42 -10.71 -3.95
N ALA A 8 6.04 -11.84 -3.61
CA ALA A 8 5.61 -13.14 -4.11
C ALA A 8 4.26 -13.56 -3.53
N GLY A 9 4.04 -13.32 -2.23
CA GLY A 9 2.75 -13.52 -1.59
C GLY A 9 1.66 -12.63 -2.17
N GLY A 10 1.97 -11.35 -2.36
CA GLY A 10 1.07 -10.39 -3.00
C GLY A 10 0.69 -10.78 -4.42
N GLU A 11 1.66 -11.26 -5.20
CA GLU A 11 1.41 -11.73 -6.57
C GLU A 11 0.51 -12.96 -6.61
N ALA A 12 0.74 -13.94 -5.74
CA ALA A 12 -0.07 -15.15 -5.66
C ALA A 12 -1.53 -14.82 -5.31
N PHE A 13 -1.76 -14.01 -4.27
CA PHE A 13 -3.10 -13.59 -3.86
C PHE A 13 -3.82 -12.76 -4.91
N ALA A 14 -3.14 -11.79 -5.48
CA ALA A 14 -3.73 -10.95 -6.52
C ALA A 14 -4.08 -11.76 -7.77
N SER A 15 -3.25 -12.74 -8.14
CA SER A 15 -3.56 -13.65 -9.26
C SER A 15 -4.87 -14.42 -9.01
N GLU A 16 -5.06 -14.97 -7.80
CA GLU A 16 -6.31 -15.66 -7.45
C GLU A 16 -7.52 -14.72 -7.53
N LEU A 17 -7.39 -13.47 -7.04
CA LEU A 17 -8.47 -12.48 -7.09
C LEU A 17 -8.81 -12.07 -8.53
N LEU A 18 -7.80 -11.86 -9.35
CA LEU A 18 -7.97 -11.38 -10.73
C LEU A 18 -8.44 -12.49 -11.68
N ASP A 19 -8.12 -13.74 -11.40
CA ASP A 19 -8.56 -14.91 -12.18
C ASP A 19 -9.97 -15.39 -11.79
N GLY A 20 -10.57 -14.82 -10.76
CA GLY A 20 -11.91 -15.18 -10.30
C GLY A 20 -13.01 -14.81 -11.28
N ALA A 21 -14.22 -15.32 -11.05
CA ALA A 21 -15.38 -15.06 -11.89
C ALA A 21 -15.86 -13.60 -11.80
N ASP A 22 -15.56 -12.91 -10.71
CA ASP A 22 -15.91 -11.50 -10.46
C ASP A 22 -14.66 -10.77 -9.92
N PRO A 23 -13.71 -10.44 -10.81
CA PRO A 23 -12.47 -9.82 -10.40
C PRO A 23 -12.70 -8.40 -9.86
N PRO A 24 -11.96 -7.98 -8.82
CA PRO A 24 -12.09 -6.64 -8.27
C PRO A 24 -11.55 -5.58 -9.26
N ASP A 25 -12.11 -4.39 -9.19
CA ASP A 25 -11.62 -3.20 -9.91
C ASP A 25 -10.60 -2.38 -9.10
N ALA A 26 -10.37 -2.75 -7.84
CA ALA A 26 -9.35 -2.15 -7.00
C ALA A 26 -8.82 -3.16 -5.96
N ILE A 27 -7.53 -3.09 -5.67
CA ILE A 27 -6.85 -3.87 -4.63
C ILE A 27 -6.16 -2.90 -3.66
N ALA A 28 -6.61 -2.91 -2.41
CA ALA A 28 -5.94 -2.19 -1.33
C ALA A 28 -5.05 -3.18 -0.56
N ALA A 29 -3.75 -3.08 -0.77
CA ALA A 29 -2.78 -3.95 -0.12
C ALA A 29 -2.33 -3.36 1.22
N MET A 30 -2.11 -4.22 2.20
CA MET A 30 -1.73 -3.83 3.56
C MET A 30 -0.25 -3.47 3.71
N SER A 31 0.52 -3.57 2.64
CA SER A 31 1.90 -3.11 2.54
C SER A 31 2.26 -2.84 1.09
N ASP A 32 3.31 -2.05 0.87
CA ASP A 32 3.84 -1.82 -0.47
C ASP A 32 4.40 -3.09 -1.10
N GLU A 33 4.97 -3.98 -0.29
CA GLU A 33 5.48 -5.27 -0.78
C GLU A 33 4.36 -6.12 -1.40
N LEU A 34 3.23 -6.23 -0.72
CA LEU A 34 2.05 -6.92 -1.26
C LEU A 34 1.50 -6.21 -2.50
N ALA A 35 1.47 -4.88 -2.49
CA ALA A 35 1.02 -4.08 -3.62
C ALA A 35 1.90 -4.29 -4.87
N LEU A 36 3.23 -4.33 -4.70
CA LEU A 36 4.15 -4.63 -5.80
C LEU A 36 3.89 -6.01 -6.41
N GLY A 37 3.54 -6.99 -5.57
CA GLY A 37 3.08 -8.30 -6.03
C GLY A 37 1.80 -8.20 -6.86
N ALA A 38 0.82 -7.43 -6.39
CA ALA A 38 -0.43 -7.21 -7.12
C ALA A 38 -0.20 -6.53 -8.48
N LEU A 39 0.72 -5.57 -8.57
CA LEU A 39 1.12 -4.95 -9.84
C LEU A 39 1.70 -5.97 -10.81
N ARG A 40 2.52 -6.90 -10.33
CA ARG A 40 3.07 -8.00 -11.15
C ARG A 40 1.97 -8.93 -11.66
N ALA A 41 1.03 -9.31 -10.79
CA ALA A 41 -0.10 -10.15 -11.17
C ALA A 41 -0.95 -9.50 -12.27
N ALA A 42 -1.29 -8.22 -12.11
CA ALA A 42 -2.03 -7.47 -13.12
C ALA A 42 -1.27 -7.38 -14.45
N ALA A 43 0.03 -7.14 -14.41
CA ALA A 43 0.87 -7.10 -15.60
C ALA A 43 0.89 -8.45 -16.33
N ARG A 44 1.02 -9.56 -15.61
CA ARG A 44 0.97 -10.91 -16.18
C ARG A 44 -0.40 -11.26 -16.79
N ALA A 45 -1.47 -10.77 -16.18
CA ALA A 45 -2.83 -10.94 -16.68
C ALA A 45 -3.16 -9.99 -17.85
N GLY A 46 -2.26 -9.07 -18.20
CA GLY A 46 -2.48 -8.08 -19.25
C GLY A 46 -3.51 -7.00 -18.88
N LEU A 47 -3.72 -6.77 -17.59
CA LEU A 47 -4.70 -5.79 -17.08
C LEU A 47 -4.08 -4.41 -16.96
N ALA A 48 -4.75 -3.39 -17.48
CA ALA A 48 -4.30 -2.01 -17.38
C ALA A 48 -4.51 -1.44 -15.98
N ILE A 49 -3.45 -0.83 -15.43
CA ILE A 49 -3.48 -0.11 -14.16
C ILE A 49 -3.36 1.39 -14.45
N PRO A 50 -4.24 2.22 -13.93
CA PRO A 50 -5.39 1.95 -13.04
C PRO A 50 -6.70 1.70 -13.77
N ASP A 51 -6.72 1.59 -15.09
CA ASP A 51 -7.95 1.65 -15.89
C ASP A 51 -8.88 0.46 -15.66
N VAL A 52 -8.32 -0.74 -15.50
CA VAL A 52 -9.06 -1.97 -15.23
C VAL A 52 -9.03 -2.30 -13.74
N VAL A 53 -7.86 -2.21 -13.12
CA VAL A 53 -7.69 -2.44 -11.69
C VAL A 53 -6.78 -1.37 -11.08
N ALA A 54 -7.23 -0.72 -10.02
CA ALA A 54 -6.41 0.20 -9.23
C ALA A 54 -5.70 -0.55 -8.11
N VAL A 55 -4.50 -0.10 -7.73
CA VAL A 55 -3.74 -0.72 -6.64
C VAL A 55 -3.22 0.34 -5.69
N THR A 56 -3.41 0.12 -4.39
CA THR A 56 -2.80 0.93 -3.34
C THR A 56 -1.97 0.08 -2.39
N GLY A 57 -0.95 0.69 -1.83
CA GLY A 57 -0.10 0.09 -0.80
C GLY A 57 -0.14 0.83 0.52
N TRP A 58 0.76 0.49 1.40
CA TRP A 58 0.95 1.07 2.72
C TRP A 58 2.45 1.09 3.06
N ASP A 59 2.96 2.16 3.59
CA ASP A 59 4.30 2.43 4.11
C ASP A 59 5.11 3.47 3.35
N ASP A 60 4.85 3.72 2.07
CA ASP A 60 5.68 4.55 1.19
C ASP A 60 7.16 4.11 1.21
N SER A 61 7.38 2.83 0.94
CA SER A 61 8.72 2.25 0.84
C SER A 61 9.52 2.85 -0.33
N ASP A 62 10.81 2.64 -0.33
CA ASP A 62 11.70 3.12 -1.40
C ASP A 62 11.30 2.61 -2.80
N ALA A 63 10.61 1.48 -2.88
CA ALA A 63 10.15 0.91 -4.15
C ALA A 63 8.84 1.53 -4.65
N ALA A 64 8.06 2.19 -3.79
CA ALA A 64 6.76 2.75 -4.15
C ALA A 64 6.85 3.85 -5.21
N GLY A 65 7.78 4.79 -5.07
CA GLY A 65 7.99 5.88 -6.02
C GLY A 65 8.31 5.37 -7.44
N PRO A 66 9.37 4.58 -7.63
CA PRO A 66 9.72 4.01 -8.94
C PRO A 66 8.61 3.17 -9.57
N ALA A 67 7.79 2.47 -8.77
CA ALA A 67 6.66 1.68 -9.24
C ALA A 67 5.41 2.52 -9.57
N GLY A 68 5.40 3.81 -9.26
CA GLY A 68 4.24 4.67 -9.41
C GLY A 68 3.10 4.31 -8.46
N LEU A 69 3.40 3.67 -7.33
CA LEU A 69 2.42 3.13 -6.40
C LEU A 69 1.82 4.22 -5.52
N THR A 70 0.50 4.36 -5.57
CA THR A 70 -0.26 5.13 -4.59
C THR A 70 -0.21 4.40 -3.25
N THR A 71 0.20 5.08 -2.21
CA THR A 71 0.42 4.46 -0.91
C THR A 71 0.13 5.42 0.24
N LEU A 72 -0.05 4.88 1.43
CA LEU A 72 -0.15 5.66 2.65
C LEU A 72 1.25 5.79 3.26
N ALA A 73 1.78 7.01 3.25
CA ALA A 73 3.01 7.32 3.94
C ALA A 73 2.75 7.48 5.43
N GLN A 74 3.57 6.84 6.23
CA GLN A 74 3.57 6.97 7.69
C GLN A 74 5.01 7.12 8.17
N SER A 75 5.24 8.00 9.15
CA SER A 75 6.54 8.14 9.75
C SER A 75 6.68 7.22 10.96
N LEU A 76 7.25 6.03 10.76
CA LEU A 76 7.54 5.10 11.85
C LEU A 76 8.49 5.71 12.87
N ARG A 77 9.41 6.56 12.42
CA ARG A 77 10.31 7.31 13.30
C ARG A 77 9.56 8.25 14.24
N GLU A 78 8.63 9.05 13.70
CA GLU A 78 7.81 9.96 14.49
C GLU A 78 6.88 9.21 15.45
N GLN A 79 6.27 8.13 14.97
CA GLN A 79 5.43 7.26 15.80
C GLN A 79 6.22 6.64 16.95
N GLY A 80 7.42 6.12 16.68
CA GLY A 80 8.31 5.56 17.68
C GLY A 80 8.76 6.61 18.71
N ALA A 81 9.13 7.80 18.26
CA ALA A 81 9.48 8.91 19.14
C ALA A 81 8.31 9.33 20.04
N ARG A 82 7.10 9.37 19.49
CA ARG A 82 5.88 9.66 20.24
C ARG A 82 5.60 8.59 21.30
N CYS A 83 5.68 7.32 20.93
CA CYS A 83 5.50 6.21 21.88
C CYS A 83 6.51 6.28 23.03
N ALA A 84 7.78 6.59 22.73
CA ALA A 84 8.81 6.76 23.73
C ALA A 84 8.51 7.92 24.69
N ARG A 85 8.05 9.07 24.19
CA ARG A 85 7.66 10.21 25.03
C ARG A 85 6.50 9.85 25.96
N VAL A 86 5.48 9.17 25.44
CA VAL A 86 4.33 8.72 26.24
C VAL A 86 4.79 7.75 27.33
N ALA A 87 5.64 6.77 27.00
CA ALA A 87 6.17 5.80 27.95
C ALA A 87 7.01 6.46 29.05
N LEU A 88 7.70 7.58 28.75
CA LEU A 88 8.48 8.36 29.71
C LEU A 88 7.65 9.39 30.50
N GLY A 89 6.32 9.38 30.35
CA GLY A 89 5.42 10.32 31.01
C GLY A 89 5.47 11.74 30.46
N ARG A 90 6.02 11.93 29.25
CA ARG A 90 6.05 13.23 28.57
C ARG A 90 4.83 13.39 27.67
N SER A 91 4.25 14.58 27.65
CA SER A 91 3.11 14.91 26.80
C SER A 91 3.49 14.82 25.32
N ALA A 92 2.66 14.13 24.53
CA ALA A 92 2.78 14.12 23.08
C ALA A 92 1.88 15.21 22.51
N ASP A 93 2.42 16.41 22.30
CA ASP A 93 1.67 17.58 21.85
C ASP A 93 1.36 17.58 20.34
N THR A 94 1.78 16.56 19.60
CA THR A 94 1.50 16.45 18.17
C THR A 94 0.14 15.78 17.93
N PRO A 95 -0.81 16.43 17.25
CA PRO A 95 -2.09 15.82 16.93
C PRO A 95 -1.91 14.52 16.14
N ALA A 96 -2.63 13.47 16.54
CA ALA A 96 -2.70 12.24 15.77
C ALA A 96 -3.36 12.54 14.41
N GLY A 97 -2.63 12.40 13.32
CA GLY A 97 -3.16 12.63 11.97
C GLY A 97 -2.22 13.37 11.03
N GLU A 98 -1.31 14.19 11.54
CA GLU A 98 -0.28 14.83 10.70
C GLU A 98 0.82 13.87 10.24
N GLU A 99 0.90 12.70 10.86
CA GLU A 99 1.90 11.67 10.59
C GLU A 99 1.54 10.77 9.41
N TRP A 100 0.33 10.88 8.87
CA TRP A 100 -0.21 9.98 7.84
C TRP A 100 -0.64 10.77 6.62
N GLN A 101 -0.10 10.41 5.47
CA GLN A 101 -0.38 11.09 4.22
C GLN A 101 -0.59 10.10 3.09
N VAL A 102 -1.67 10.28 2.33
CA VAL A 102 -1.87 9.53 1.09
C VAL A 102 -1.03 10.16 0.00
N VAL A 103 -0.09 9.39 -0.55
CA VAL A 103 0.74 9.79 -1.68
C VAL A 103 0.14 9.21 -2.94
N VAL A 104 -0.54 10.05 -3.71
CA VAL A 104 -1.22 9.64 -4.95
C VAL A 104 -0.23 9.59 -6.09
N ARG A 105 -0.12 8.41 -6.73
CA ARG A 105 0.72 8.17 -7.92
C ARG A 105 -0.12 7.57 -9.05
N THR A 106 0.51 6.87 -9.97
CA THR A 106 -0.14 6.42 -11.21
C THR A 106 -0.97 5.14 -11.08
N THR A 107 -0.88 4.39 -9.99
CA THR A 107 -1.66 3.16 -9.80
C THR A 107 -3.11 3.40 -9.37
N THR A 108 -3.49 4.65 -9.16
CA THR A 108 -4.89 5.08 -8.95
C THR A 108 -5.22 6.28 -9.82
N ARG A 109 -6.52 6.48 -10.07
CA ARG A 109 -6.98 7.71 -10.74
C ARG A 109 -7.14 8.83 -9.71
N ARG A 110 -6.77 10.04 -10.10
CA ARG A 110 -7.14 11.21 -9.30
C ARG A 110 -8.65 11.43 -9.40
N PRO A 111 -9.32 11.76 -8.30
CA PRO A 111 -10.71 12.23 -8.37
C PRO A 111 -10.79 13.46 -9.28
N ASN A 112 -11.80 13.50 -10.08
CA ASN A 112 -12.08 14.68 -10.90
C ASN A 112 -12.56 15.84 -10.02
#